data_9c771e1c881bf7e0c191f8f1c9463ede
#
_entry.id   9c771e1c881bf7e0c191f8f1c9463ede
#
_cell.length_a   1.000
_cell.length_b   1.000
_cell.length_c   1.000
_cell.angle_alpha   90.00
_cell.angle_beta   90.00
_cell.angle_gamma   90.00
#
_symmetry.space_group_name_H-M   'P 1'
#
loop_
_entity.id
_entity.type
_entity.pdbx_description
1 polymer ?
#
loop_
_entity_poly.entity_id
_entity_poly.type
_entity_poly.pdbx_seq_one_letter_code
_entity_poly.pdbx_strand_id
1 'polypeptide(L)'
;MWNRIRGTVDIDFGALIDQPGLYFHATALWQGGGNLGTYLGLLTSPSGMSSANTFRLDSWWLEKRWLNERFTARVGQFAGEDFYGAQHDGASFIFEPMGYALGNLFTNFESFDPPSTPALEIRVVPLAHFYVKSMVEAED
;
A
#
# COMPACT_ATOMS: atom_id res chain seq x y z
N MET A 1 4.94 14.81 19.95
CA MET A 1 5.75 14.51 18.76
C MET A 1 5.30 13.16 18.26
N TRP A 2 5.15 12.98 16.95
CA TRP A 2 4.77 11.73 16.30
C TRP A 2 5.99 11.08 15.63
N ASN A 3 6.13 9.77 15.76
CA ASN A 3 7.24 9.02 15.18
C ASN A 3 6.70 7.82 14.39
N ARG A 4 7.26 7.56 13.20
CA ARG A 4 6.98 6.40 12.37
C ARG A 4 8.31 5.80 11.89
N ILE A 5 8.50 4.51 12.09
CA ILE A 5 9.61 3.74 11.58
C ILE A 5 9.03 2.62 10.71
N ARG A 6 9.52 2.51 9.50
CA ARG A 6 9.16 1.45 8.55
C ARG A 6 10.41 0.68 8.16
N GLY A 7 10.39 -0.63 8.35
CA GLY A 7 11.42 -1.55 7.89
C GLY A 7 10.89 -2.38 6.74
N THR A 8 11.62 -2.43 5.62
CA THR A 8 11.20 -3.15 4.41
C THR A 8 12.26 -4.18 4.02
N VAL A 9 11.78 -5.34 3.57
CA VAL A 9 12.60 -6.42 2.99
C VAL A 9 12.05 -6.72 1.61
N ASP A 10 12.92 -6.66 0.59
CA ASP A 10 12.64 -7.04 -0.79
C ASP A 10 13.58 -8.17 -1.19
N ILE A 11 13.03 -9.26 -1.73
CA ILE A 11 13.79 -10.43 -2.19
C ILE A 11 13.48 -10.69 -3.66
N ASP A 12 14.51 -10.69 -4.48
CA ASP A 12 14.46 -11.17 -5.87
C ASP A 12 14.92 -12.64 -5.90
N PHE A 13 13.97 -13.55 -6.10
CA PHE A 13 14.27 -14.98 -6.20
C PHE A 13 14.95 -15.36 -7.51
N GLY A 14 14.90 -14.51 -8.53
CA GLY A 14 15.70 -14.69 -9.75
C GLY A 14 17.18 -14.62 -9.47
N ALA A 15 17.58 -13.66 -8.62
CA ALA A 15 18.98 -13.50 -8.22
C ALA A 15 19.43 -14.53 -7.18
N LEU A 16 18.50 -15.01 -6.32
CA LEU A 16 18.85 -15.86 -5.18
C LEU A 16 18.84 -17.36 -5.50
N ILE A 17 17.84 -17.84 -6.24
CA ILE A 17 17.59 -19.27 -6.49
C ILE A 17 17.19 -19.58 -7.94
N ASP A 18 17.55 -18.70 -8.87
CA ASP A 18 17.28 -18.85 -10.32
C ASP A 18 15.77 -19.03 -10.66
N GLN A 19 14.93 -18.26 -9.97
CA GLN A 19 13.49 -18.19 -10.24
C GLN A 19 13.11 -16.81 -10.81
N PRO A 20 13.39 -16.54 -12.10
CA PRO A 20 13.23 -15.22 -12.68
C PRO A 20 11.80 -14.71 -12.61
N GLY A 21 11.65 -13.45 -12.28
CA GLY A 21 10.36 -12.78 -12.17
C GLY A 21 9.53 -13.15 -10.93
N LEU A 22 10.13 -13.81 -9.93
CA LEU A 22 9.51 -14.06 -8.64
C LEU A 22 10.11 -13.13 -7.60
N TYR A 23 9.24 -12.35 -6.92
CA TYR A 23 9.62 -11.36 -5.94
C TYR A 23 8.82 -11.54 -4.65
N PHE A 24 9.45 -11.28 -3.53
CA PHE A 24 8.80 -11.20 -2.22
C PHE A 24 9.06 -9.83 -1.61
N HIS A 25 8.03 -9.27 -1.00
CA HIS A 25 8.10 -8.02 -0.27
C HIS A 25 7.48 -8.20 1.12
N ALA A 26 8.08 -7.56 2.13
CA ALA A 26 7.48 -7.44 3.45
C ALA A 26 7.87 -6.11 4.09
N THR A 27 6.90 -5.47 4.74
CA THR A 27 7.09 -4.21 5.46
C THR A 27 6.55 -4.35 6.87
N ALA A 28 7.36 -4.03 7.86
CA ALA A 28 6.95 -3.86 9.24
C ALA A 28 6.91 -2.36 9.59
N LEU A 29 5.88 -1.97 10.32
CA LEU A 29 5.62 -0.60 10.72
C LEU A 29 5.56 -0.50 12.24
N TRP A 30 6.32 0.43 12.79
CA TRP A 30 6.12 0.95 14.14
C TRP A 30 5.77 2.42 14.08
N GLN A 31 4.72 2.81 14.78
CA GLN A 31 4.34 4.20 14.91
C GLN A 31 3.81 4.51 16.30
N GLY A 32 4.09 5.73 16.78
CA GLY A 32 3.66 6.17 18.11
C GLY A 32 3.79 7.66 18.28
N GLY A 33 2.96 8.20 19.17
CA GLY A 33 2.96 9.61 19.54
C GLY A 33 1.57 10.18 19.79
N GLY A 34 1.49 11.51 19.95
CA GLY A 34 0.24 12.23 20.13
C GLY A 34 -0.34 12.72 18.80
N ASN A 35 -1.62 12.48 18.56
CA ASN A 35 -2.33 12.93 17.37
C ASN A 35 -2.75 14.41 17.54
N LEU A 36 -2.12 15.30 16.80
CA LEU A 36 -2.45 16.74 16.82
C LEU A 36 -3.87 17.02 16.32
N GLY A 37 -4.35 16.23 15.36
CA GLY A 37 -5.72 16.36 14.83
C GLY A 37 -6.79 16.22 15.90
N THR A 38 -6.61 15.28 16.83
CA THR A 38 -7.52 15.07 17.96
C THR A 38 -7.55 16.30 18.89
N TYR A 39 -6.38 16.89 19.17
CA TYR A 39 -6.30 18.08 20.03
C TYR A 39 -6.91 19.33 19.38
N LEU A 40 -6.84 19.43 18.07
CA LEU A 40 -7.35 20.58 17.32
C LEU A 40 -8.78 20.36 16.79
N GLY A 41 -9.36 19.18 16.99
CA GLY A 41 -10.70 18.86 16.47
C GLY A 41 -10.77 18.87 14.94
N LEU A 42 -9.71 18.50 14.27
CA LEU A 42 -9.66 18.47 12.81
C LEU A 42 -10.45 17.28 12.25
N LEU A 43 -11.14 17.50 11.15
CA LEU A 43 -11.89 16.46 10.44
C LEU A 43 -10.96 15.43 9.76
N THR A 44 -9.78 15.91 9.33
CA THR A 44 -8.75 15.08 8.71
C THR A 44 -7.43 15.25 9.45
N SER A 45 -6.58 14.22 9.41
CA SER A 45 -5.26 14.30 10.00
C SER A 45 -4.38 15.35 9.29
N PRO A 46 -3.63 16.18 10.03
CA PRO A 46 -2.71 17.14 9.42
C PRO A 46 -1.50 16.47 8.75
N SER A 47 -1.30 15.18 8.97
CA SER A 47 -0.20 14.40 8.40
C SER A 47 -0.60 12.95 8.23
N GLY A 48 -0.27 12.35 7.10
CA GLY A 48 -0.44 10.92 6.83
C GLY A 48 0.35 9.98 7.78
N MET A 49 1.21 10.55 8.63
CA MET A 49 1.87 9.78 9.70
C MET A 49 1.05 9.69 10.99
N SER A 50 -0.04 10.47 11.11
CA SER A 50 -0.82 10.61 12.34
C SER A 50 -1.93 9.55 12.38
N SER A 51 -1.64 8.41 12.95
CA SER A 51 -2.56 7.28 13.08
C SER A 51 -2.51 6.67 14.50
N ALA A 52 -3.07 5.51 14.71
CA ALA A 52 -3.02 4.83 16.01
C ALA A 52 -1.60 4.39 16.37
N ASN A 53 -1.28 4.38 17.68
CA ASN A 53 -0.04 3.78 18.17
C ASN A 53 -0.06 2.28 17.87
N THR A 54 0.87 1.79 17.07
CA THR A 54 0.87 0.38 16.66
C THR A 54 2.27 -0.11 16.29
N PHE A 55 2.43 -1.41 16.43
CA PHE A 55 3.49 -2.19 15.77
C PHE A 55 2.82 -3.33 15.03
N ARG A 56 3.00 -3.38 13.72
CA ARG A 56 2.37 -4.40 12.88
C ARG A 56 3.25 -4.81 11.70
N LEU A 57 3.00 -5.99 11.16
CA LEU A 57 3.37 -6.34 9.81
C LEU A 57 2.43 -5.57 8.90
N ASP A 58 2.94 -4.53 8.26
CA ASP A 58 2.13 -3.56 7.51
C ASP A 58 1.65 -4.15 6.20
N SER A 59 2.56 -4.79 5.47
CA SER A 59 2.21 -5.50 4.24
C SER A 59 3.22 -6.60 3.95
N TRP A 60 2.78 -7.59 3.21
CA TRP A 60 3.65 -8.58 2.60
C TRP A 60 2.98 -9.18 1.39
N TRP A 61 3.73 -9.49 0.35
CA TRP A 61 3.21 -10.17 -0.83
C TRP A 61 4.28 -10.97 -1.56
N LEU A 62 3.80 -11.96 -2.30
CA LEU A 62 4.55 -12.67 -3.32
C LEU A 62 4.05 -12.21 -4.68
N GLU A 63 4.95 -11.78 -5.54
CA GLU A 63 4.66 -11.32 -6.89
C GLU A 63 5.36 -12.21 -7.92
N LYS A 64 4.63 -12.61 -8.93
CA LYS A 64 5.19 -13.30 -10.09
C LYS A 64 4.89 -12.53 -11.36
N ARG A 65 5.94 -12.33 -12.17
CA ARG A 65 5.89 -11.67 -13.47
C ARG A 65 6.19 -12.67 -14.56
N TRP A 66 5.40 -12.64 -15.65
CA TRP A 66 5.55 -13.47 -16.83
C TRP A 66 5.53 -12.62 -18.11
N LEU A 67 5.93 -13.20 -19.22
CA LEU A 67 5.83 -12.62 -20.57
C LEU A 67 6.48 -11.23 -20.66
N ASN A 68 7.71 -11.09 -20.16
CA ASN A 68 8.41 -9.81 -20.09
C ASN A 68 7.58 -8.74 -19.36
N GLU A 69 7.06 -9.08 -18.19
CA GLU A 69 6.26 -8.20 -17.31
C GLU A 69 4.88 -7.80 -17.87
N ARG A 70 4.44 -8.42 -18.95
CA ARG A 70 3.09 -8.18 -19.50
C ARG A 70 1.98 -8.77 -18.65
N PHE A 71 2.27 -9.81 -17.91
CA PHE A 71 1.35 -10.42 -16.96
C PHE A 71 2.00 -10.46 -15.59
N THR A 72 1.34 -9.91 -14.57
CA THR A 72 1.79 -9.92 -13.18
C THR A 72 0.64 -10.40 -12.30
N ALA A 73 0.94 -11.33 -11.40
CA ALA A 73 0.05 -11.70 -10.32
C ALA A 73 0.74 -11.46 -8.98
N ARG A 74 0.00 -10.89 -8.04
CA ARG A 74 0.47 -10.62 -6.68
C ARG A 74 -0.54 -11.17 -5.69
N VAL A 75 -0.07 -11.89 -4.69
CA VAL A 75 -0.89 -12.45 -3.63
C VAL A 75 -0.22 -12.18 -2.29
N GLY A 76 -1.00 -11.80 -1.29
CA GLY A 76 -0.48 -11.50 0.05
C GLY A 76 -1.45 -10.71 0.88
N GLN A 77 -0.91 -9.89 1.75
CA GLN A 77 -1.62 -8.95 2.59
C GLN A 77 -1.08 -7.56 2.32
N PHE A 78 -1.90 -6.70 1.75
CA PHE A 78 -1.53 -5.33 1.40
C PHE A 78 -2.75 -4.42 1.37
N ALA A 79 -2.54 -3.12 1.54
CA ALA A 79 -3.61 -2.15 1.46
C ALA A 79 -3.89 -1.81 -0.01
N GLY A 80 -5.16 -1.82 -0.39
CA GLY A 80 -5.58 -1.47 -1.75
C GLY A 80 -5.20 -0.05 -2.14
N GLU A 81 -5.15 0.86 -1.18
CA GLU A 81 -4.75 2.26 -1.39
C GLU A 81 -3.34 2.40 -1.95
N ASP A 82 -2.40 1.52 -1.59
CA ASP A 82 -1.01 1.55 -2.08
C ASP A 82 -0.94 1.37 -3.60
N PHE A 83 -1.96 0.77 -4.21
CA PHE A 83 -1.97 0.41 -5.63
C PHE A 83 -3.05 1.11 -6.46
N TYR A 84 -4.15 1.54 -5.83
CA TYR A 84 -5.32 2.05 -6.55
C TYR A 84 -5.74 3.46 -6.15
N GLY A 85 -5.40 3.92 -4.96
CA GLY A 85 -5.83 5.21 -4.42
C GLY A 85 -4.76 6.30 -4.46
N ALA A 86 -3.48 5.93 -4.50
CA ALA A 86 -2.38 6.88 -4.43
C ALA A 86 -2.25 7.71 -5.72
N GLN A 87 -2.16 9.02 -5.56
CA GLN A 87 -1.82 9.94 -6.65
C GLN A 87 -0.30 10.06 -6.77
N HIS A 88 0.23 9.94 -7.99
CA HIS A 88 1.68 9.97 -8.24
C HIS A 88 2.38 11.19 -7.62
N ASP A 89 1.81 12.37 -7.79
CA ASP A 89 2.41 13.61 -7.26
C ASP A 89 1.99 13.89 -5.80
N GLY A 90 0.94 13.25 -5.34
CA GLY A 90 0.42 13.36 -3.98
C GLY A 90 1.39 12.85 -2.92
N ALA A 91 2.23 11.87 -3.26
CA ALA A 91 3.26 11.33 -2.37
C ALA A 91 4.31 12.37 -1.92
N SER A 92 4.39 13.51 -2.60
CA SER A 92 5.26 14.63 -2.24
C SER A 92 4.68 15.53 -1.15
N PHE A 93 3.42 15.36 -0.77
CA PHE A 93 2.75 16.17 0.23
C PHE A 93 2.62 15.42 1.56
N ILE A 94 2.85 16.15 2.65
CA ILE A 94 2.68 15.63 4.02
C ILE A 94 1.19 15.57 4.37
N PHE A 95 0.39 16.49 3.81
CA PHE A 95 -1.04 16.59 4.10
C PHE A 95 -1.81 15.46 3.39
N GLU A 96 -2.42 14.60 4.18
CA GLU A 96 -3.05 13.36 3.75
C GLU A 96 -4.06 13.50 2.59
N PRO A 97 -5.00 14.47 2.59
CA PRO A 97 -5.94 14.64 1.48
C PRO A 97 -5.32 14.89 0.11
N MET A 98 -4.06 15.33 0.05
CA MET A 98 -3.37 15.54 -1.21
C MET A 98 -2.71 14.28 -1.77
N GLY A 99 -2.52 13.26 -0.93
CA GLY A 99 -1.92 11.98 -1.32
C GLY A 99 -2.90 10.95 -1.87
N TYR A 100 -4.19 11.11 -1.60
CA TYR A 100 -5.19 10.10 -1.88
C TYR A 100 -6.38 10.64 -2.67
N ALA A 101 -7.02 9.76 -3.44
CA ALA A 101 -8.31 10.05 -4.05
C ALA A 101 -9.41 9.93 -2.98
N LEU A 102 -9.72 11.02 -2.31
CA LEU A 102 -10.68 11.08 -1.19
C LEU A 102 -12.03 10.39 -1.48
N GLY A 103 -12.50 10.44 -2.72
CA GLY A 103 -13.75 9.77 -3.11
C GLY A 103 -13.66 8.25 -2.96
N ASN A 104 -12.52 7.66 -3.25
CA ASN A 104 -12.31 6.23 -3.07
C ASN A 104 -12.19 5.84 -1.60
N LEU A 105 -11.51 6.65 -0.80
CA LEU A 105 -11.38 6.43 0.63
C LEU A 105 -12.74 6.35 1.33
N PHE A 106 -13.61 7.32 1.10
CA PHE A 106 -14.91 7.39 1.77
C PHE A 106 -15.95 6.40 1.24
N THR A 107 -15.75 5.86 0.05
CA THR A 107 -16.72 4.96 -0.57
C THR A 107 -16.30 3.48 -0.53
N ASN A 108 -15.01 3.19 -0.47
CA ASN A 108 -14.50 1.84 -0.61
C ASN A 108 -13.55 1.41 0.53
N PHE A 109 -13.08 2.35 1.35
CA PHE A 109 -12.19 2.05 2.47
C PHE A 109 -12.77 2.63 3.76
N GLU A 110 -12.80 1.85 4.81
CA GLU A 110 -13.38 2.24 6.10
C GLU A 110 -12.49 3.22 6.89
N SER A 111 -11.22 3.35 6.55
CA SER A 111 -10.23 4.11 7.33
C SER A 111 -9.24 4.84 6.44
N PHE A 112 -8.72 5.97 6.92
CA PHE A 112 -7.62 6.73 6.29
C PHE A 112 -6.25 6.03 6.37
N ASP A 113 -6.13 4.98 7.14
CA ASP A 113 -4.94 4.12 7.26
C ASP A 113 -5.47 2.69 7.40
N PRO A 114 -6.10 2.15 6.34
CA PRO A 114 -6.72 0.83 6.40
C PRO A 114 -5.66 -0.21 6.71
N PRO A 115 -5.97 -1.19 7.56
CA PRO A 115 -5.09 -2.32 7.75
C PRO A 115 -4.95 -3.07 6.43
N SER A 116 -3.78 -3.61 6.20
CA SER A 116 -3.59 -4.49 5.04
C SER A 116 -4.44 -5.74 5.20
N THR A 117 -5.16 -6.10 4.14
CA THR A 117 -6.05 -7.27 4.09
C THR A 117 -5.49 -8.32 3.13
N PRO A 118 -5.84 -9.60 3.28
CA PRO A 118 -5.54 -10.62 2.28
C PRO A 118 -6.11 -10.21 0.92
N ALA A 119 -5.26 -10.17 -0.10
CA ALA A 119 -5.64 -9.70 -1.41
C ALA A 119 -4.92 -10.46 -2.54
N LEU A 120 -5.57 -10.48 -3.70
CA LEU A 120 -5.02 -10.97 -4.96
C LEU A 120 -5.14 -9.86 -6.00
N GLU A 121 -4.00 -9.45 -6.57
CA GLU A 121 -3.95 -8.51 -7.70
C GLU A 121 -3.51 -9.24 -8.98
N ILE A 122 -4.16 -8.92 -10.08
CA ILE A 122 -3.74 -9.32 -11.42
C ILE A 122 -3.58 -8.05 -12.26
N ARG A 123 -2.45 -7.94 -12.96
CA ARG A 123 -2.17 -6.87 -13.91
C ARG A 123 -1.82 -7.46 -15.27
N VAL A 124 -2.43 -6.92 -16.32
CA VAL A 124 -2.16 -7.30 -17.70
C VAL A 124 -1.82 -6.05 -18.51
N VAL A 125 -0.76 -6.10 -19.31
CA VAL A 125 -0.30 -5.04 -20.20
C VAL A 125 -0.41 -5.50 -21.65
N PRO A 126 -1.58 -5.41 -22.28
CA PRO A 126 -1.77 -5.88 -23.65
C PRO A 126 -1.03 -5.00 -24.67
N LEU A 127 -0.89 -3.71 -24.40
CA LEU A 127 -0.24 -2.72 -25.27
C LEU A 127 0.75 -1.86 -24.47
N ALA A 128 1.73 -1.27 -25.13
CA ALA A 128 2.82 -0.51 -24.49
C ALA A 128 2.37 0.64 -23.55
N HIS A 129 1.18 1.20 -23.80
CA HIS A 129 0.66 2.35 -23.02
C HIS A 129 -0.71 2.06 -22.38
N PHE A 130 -1.11 0.79 -22.33
CA PHE A 130 -2.39 0.39 -21.77
C PHE A 130 -2.23 -0.83 -20.87
N TYR A 131 -2.76 -0.73 -19.68
CA TYR A 131 -2.81 -1.85 -18.75
C TYR A 131 -4.20 -1.97 -18.10
N VAL A 132 -4.52 -3.16 -17.69
CA VAL A 132 -5.71 -3.48 -16.88
C VAL A 132 -5.22 -4.07 -15.57
N LYS A 133 -5.74 -3.57 -14.46
CA LYS A 133 -5.55 -4.12 -13.13
C LYS A 133 -6.89 -4.54 -12.55
N SER A 134 -6.88 -5.65 -11.83
CA SER A 134 -8.01 -6.10 -11.02
C SER A 134 -7.49 -6.60 -9.69
N MET A 135 -8.20 -6.29 -8.61
CA MET A 135 -7.89 -6.74 -7.27
C MET A 135 -9.14 -7.28 -6.59
N VAL A 136 -8.96 -8.30 -5.80
CA VAL A 136 -9.96 -8.85 -4.88
C VAL A 136 -9.35 -8.82 -3.50
N GLU A 137 -10.03 -8.21 -2.55
CA GLU A 137 -9.68 -8.15 -1.14
C GLU A 137 -10.65 -8.97 -0.32
N ALA A 138 -10.17 -9.54 0.79
CA ALA A 138 -11.06 -10.11 1.79
C ALA A 138 -11.69 -8.97 2.60
N GLU A 139 -13.00 -8.97 2.72
CA GLU A 139 -13.72 -8.14 3.68
C GLU A 139 -13.64 -8.80 5.07
N ASP A 140 -13.36 -8.01 6.10
CA ASP A 140 -13.43 -8.41 7.51
C ASP A 140 -14.88 -8.31 8.03
#